data_e7073d5ac426d3b1bd483de2639f6793
#
_entry.id   e7073d5ac426d3b1bd483de2639f6793
#
_cell.length_a   1.000
_cell.length_b   1.000
_cell.length_c   1.000
_cell.angle_alpha   90.00
_cell.angle_beta   90.00
_cell.angle_gamma   90.00
#
_symmetry.space_group_name_H-M   'P 1'
#
loop_
_entity.id
_entity.type
_entity.pdbx_description
1 polymer ?
#
loop_
_entity_poly.entity_id
_entity_poly.type
_entity_poly.pdbx_seq_one_letter_code
_entity_poly.pdbx_strand_id
1 'polypeptide(L)'
;MANGFAGKILILHLDKETYETVPTSKYEEWIGGHGMAAALFWDYCEDKTITDPADPKNVCVLATSPIAGTPTPSGGGRAEMVAVGTQGYPTPWFTRSNMGGRFGPMMKHAGYDAFVLLGQAKRKVWISVVNDRVTFNDAESLWGLDTQETQEALMPQMVHDYHAGDWNTIASGWRDAGKTTQRPAILTTGPNPENYGPLSSLVSDMAHVIGQGGLAAYGQLRT
;
A
#
# COMPACT_ATOMS: atom_id res chain seq x y z
N MET A 1 -11.39 -9.03 -17.84
CA MET A 1 -10.19 -8.22 -17.57
C MET A 1 -9.49 -8.01 -18.89
N ALA A 2 -9.52 -6.81 -19.43
CA ALA A 2 -8.84 -6.48 -20.65
C ALA A 2 -7.37 -6.16 -20.34
N ASN A 3 -6.47 -6.74 -21.11
CA ASN A 3 -5.05 -6.36 -21.11
C ASN A 3 -4.28 -6.50 -19.77
N GLY A 4 -4.70 -7.39 -18.89
CA GLY A 4 -3.99 -7.64 -17.63
C GLY A 4 -4.32 -6.70 -16.49
N PHE A 5 -5.22 -5.74 -16.65
CA PHE A 5 -5.70 -4.89 -15.53
C PHE A 5 -6.71 -5.62 -14.65
N ALA A 6 -6.74 -5.30 -13.36
CA ALA A 6 -7.75 -5.75 -12.43
C ALA A 6 -9.08 -5.00 -12.63
N GLY A 7 -9.02 -3.78 -13.13
CA GLY A 7 -10.15 -2.98 -13.58
C GLY A 7 -10.64 -1.93 -12.60
N LYS A 8 -10.13 -1.90 -11.37
CA LYS A 8 -10.52 -0.93 -10.34
C LYS A 8 -9.31 -0.26 -9.70
N ILE A 9 -9.49 0.99 -9.32
CA ILE A 9 -8.60 1.78 -8.46
C ILE A 9 -9.38 2.09 -7.18
N LEU A 10 -8.77 1.85 -6.03
CA LEU A 10 -9.35 2.11 -4.72
C LEU A 10 -8.92 3.48 -4.22
N ILE A 11 -9.89 4.32 -3.88
CA ILE A 11 -9.67 5.63 -3.28
C ILE A 11 -10.04 5.52 -1.80
N LEU A 12 -9.10 5.81 -0.91
CA LEU A 12 -9.25 5.70 0.54
C LEU A 12 -9.25 7.11 1.15
N HIS A 13 -10.35 7.51 1.76
CA HIS A 13 -10.49 8.77 2.50
C HIS A 13 -10.20 8.51 3.98
N LEU A 14 -8.97 8.75 4.41
CA LEU A 14 -8.51 8.41 5.77
C LEU A 14 -9.19 9.26 6.85
N ASP A 15 -9.46 10.53 6.56
CA ASP A 15 -10.11 11.47 7.47
C ASP A 15 -11.59 11.14 7.75
N LYS A 16 -12.24 10.39 6.85
CA LYS A 16 -13.65 10.00 6.89
C LYS A 16 -13.85 8.51 7.14
N GLU A 17 -12.78 7.71 7.07
CA GLU A 17 -12.82 6.25 7.11
C GLU A 17 -13.81 5.67 6.08
N THR A 18 -13.77 6.21 4.86
CA THR A 18 -14.61 5.80 3.74
C THR A 18 -13.77 5.49 2.51
N TYR A 19 -14.37 4.78 1.57
CA TYR A 19 -13.71 4.48 0.31
C TYR A 19 -14.68 4.55 -0.86
N GLU A 20 -14.10 4.73 -2.04
CA GLU A 20 -14.79 4.60 -3.31
C GLU A 20 -13.88 3.91 -4.32
N THR A 21 -14.45 3.53 -5.45
CA THR A 21 -13.68 2.94 -6.54
C THR A 21 -13.91 3.68 -7.83
N VAL A 22 -12.84 3.82 -8.62
CA VAL A 22 -12.92 4.34 -9.98
C VAL A 22 -12.42 3.29 -10.97
N PRO A 23 -12.95 3.25 -12.20
CA PRO A 23 -12.50 2.27 -13.18
C PRO A 23 -11.08 2.58 -13.65
N THR A 24 -10.24 1.54 -13.74
CA THR A 24 -8.87 1.63 -14.25
C THR A 24 -8.82 2.18 -15.68
N SER A 25 -9.87 1.96 -16.46
CA SER A 25 -9.96 2.44 -17.85
C SER A 25 -9.76 3.95 -18.02
N LYS A 26 -9.94 4.74 -16.96
CA LYS A 26 -9.63 6.17 -16.97
C LYS A 26 -8.12 6.47 -17.02
N TYR A 27 -7.30 5.49 -16.66
CA TYR A 27 -5.86 5.64 -16.50
C TYR A 27 -5.04 4.59 -17.27
N GLU A 28 -5.69 3.79 -18.12
CA GLU A 28 -5.03 2.74 -18.91
C GLU A 28 -3.93 3.27 -19.83
N GLU A 29 -4.07 4.49 -20.34
CA GLU A 29 -3.06 5.15 -21.18
C GLU A 29 -1.70 5.29 -20.47
N TRP A 30 -1.68 5.35 -19.14
CA TRP A 30 -0.49 5.43 -18.30
C TRP A 30 0.10 4.06 -17.98
N ILE A 31 -0.46 2.98 -18.50
CA ILE A 31 -0.04 1.58 -18.38
C ILE A 31 -0.12 1.03 -16.96
N GLY A 32 0.48 1.68 -15.98
CA GLY A 32 0.54 1.20 -14.59
C GLY A 32 1.82 1.66 -13.89
N GLY A 33 2.06 1.16 -12.68
CA GLY A 33 3.24 1.52 -11.90
C GLY A 33 3.41 3.03 -11.78
N HIS A 34 4.60 3.53 -12.12
CA HIS A 34 4.92 4.95 -11.97
C HIS A 34 4.02 5.87 -12.81
N GLY A 35 3.74 5.52 -14.05
CA GLY A 35 2.90 6.36 -14.93
C GLY A 35 1.51 6.55 -14.38
N MET A 36 0.83 5.47 -14.05
CA MET A 36 -0.51 5.52 -13.44
C MET A 36 -0.48 6.21 -12.07
N ALA A 37 0.52 5.92 -11.23
CA ALA A 37 0.64 6.55 -9.92
C ALA A 37 0.83 8.07 -10.03
N ALA A 38 1.65 8.54 -10.97
CA ALA A 38 1.86 9.96 -11.20
C ALA A 38 0.60 10.66 -11.73
N ALA A 39 -0.14 10.04 -12.65
CA ALA A 39 -1.40 10.57 -13.16
C ALA A 39 -2.46 10.67 -12.05
N LEU A 40 -2.60 9.62 -11.24
CA LEU A 40 -3.48 9.63 -10.08
C LEU A 40 -3.08 10.69 -9.05
N PHE A 41 -1.78 10.80 -8.75
CA PHE A 41 -1.30 11.86 -7.88
C PHE A 41 -1.67 13.24 -8.43
N TRP A 42 -1.46 13.47 -9.72
CA TRP A 42 -1.77 14.73 -10.36
C TRP A 42 -3.26 15.10 -10.26
N ASP A 43 -4.14 14.13 -10.46
CA ASP A 43 -5.59 14.37 -10.44
C ASP A 43 -6.14 14.56 -9.02
N TYR A 44 -5.64 13.82 -8.06
CA TYR A 44 -6.15 13.82 -6.68
C TYR A 44 -5.44 14.80 -5.75
N CYS A 45 -4.23 15.23 -6.04
CA CYS A 45 -3.53 16.26 -5.27
C CYS A 45 -4.02 17.65 -5.72
N GLU A 46 -4.88 18.25 -4.91
CA GLU A 46 -5.45 19.58 -5.23
C GLU A 46 -4.36 20.67 -5.18
N ASP A 47 -3.53 20.64 -4.15
CA ASP A 47 -2.45 21.59 -3.94
C ASP A 47 -1.10 20.99 -4.35
N LYS A 48 -0.59 21.38 -5.51
CA LYS A 48 0.69 20.90 -6.05
C LYS A 48 1.91 21.66 -5.52
N THR A 49 1.68 22.61 -4.61
CA THR A 49 2.75 23.40 -3.99
C THR A 49 3.15 22.90 -2.61
N ILE A 50 2.61 21.75 -2.19
CA ILE A 50 2.94 21.11 -0.91
C ILE A 50 4.45 20.86 -0.81
N THR A 51 5.02 21.32 0.28
CA THR A 51 6.43 21.13 0.63
C THR A 51 6.61 20.41 1.97
N ASP A 52 5.52 20.18 2.70
CA ASP A 52 5.52 19.34 3.90
C ASP A 52 4.97 17.95 3.56
N PRO A 53 5.78 16.90 3.62
CA PRO A 53 5.31 15.53 3.40
C PRO A 53 4.20 15.08 4.37
N ALA A 54 4.10 15.71 5.53
CA ALA A 54 3.09 15.42 6.54
C ALA A 54 1.79 16.22 6.36
N ASP A 55 1.71 17.10 5.36
CA ASP A 55 0.49 17.86 5.08
C ASP A 55 -0.68 16.89 4.78
N PRO A 56 -1.82 17.01 5.47
CA PRO A 56 -3.00 16.19 5.19
C PRO A 56 -3.53 16.27 3.75
N LYS A 57 -3.17 17.31 2.99
CA LYS A 57 -3.49 17.45 1.57
C LYS A 57 -2.56 16.65 0.65
N ASN A 58 -1.44 16.16 1.17
CA ASN A 58 -0.54 15.31 0.42
C ASN A 58 -1.28 14.01 0.04
N VAL A 59 -1.04 13.52 -1.16
CA VAL A 59 -1.65 12.31 -1.70
C VAL A 59 -0.59 11.24 -1.80
N CYS A 60 -0.90 10.06 -1.28
CA CYS A 60 -0.05 8.89 -1.46
C CYS A 60 -0.73 7.92 -2.42
N VAL A 61 -0.04 7.54 -3.48
CA VAL A 61 -0.54 6.56 -4.45
C VAL A 61 0.37 5.36 -4.49
N LEU A 62 -0.22 4.19 -4.40
CA LEU A 62 0.44 2.91 -4.61
C LEU A 62 -0.17 2.25 -5.84
N ALA A 63 0.63 1.97 -6.86
CA ALA A 63 0.15 1.36 -8.11
C ALA A 63 1.02 0.19 -8.55
N THR A 64 0.42 -0.75 -9.25
CA THR A 64 1.12 -1.91 -9.81
C THR A 64 0.95 -1.96 -11.33
N SER A 65 1.59 -2.92 -11.98
CA SER A 65 1.58 -3.04 -13.43
C SER A 65 0.57 -4.08 -13.92
N PRO A 66 0.16 -4.04 -15.20
CA PRO A 66 -0.69 -5.07 -15.80
C PRO A 66 -0.12 -6.48 -15.68
N ILE A 67 1.20 -6.63 -15.65
CA ILE A 67 1.87 -7.93 -15.54
C ILE A 67 2.14 -8.39 -14.11
N ALA A 68 1.83 -7.57 -13.10
CA ALA A 68 2.03 -7.96 -11.71
C ALA A 68 1.15 -9.16 -11.33
N GLY A 69 1.74 -10.13 -10.63
CA GLY A 69 1.04 -11.34 -10.22
C GLY A 69 0.71 -12.30 -11.37
N THR A 70 1.23 -12.07 -12.56
CA THR A 70 1.08 -12.99 -13.71
C THR A 70 2.29 -13.93 -13.83
N PRO A 71 2.16 -15.07 -14.50
CA PRO A 71 3.26 -16.02 -14.71
C PRO A 71 4.27 -15.59 -15.78
N THR A 72 4.34 -14.31 -16.14
CA THR A 72 5.33 -13.81 -17.09
C THR A 72 6.74 -13.92 -16.50
N PRO A 73 7.78 -14.24 -17.32
CA PRO A 73 9.14 -14.47 -16.81
C PRO A 73 9.75 -13.31 -16.03
N SER A 74 9.36 -12.09 -16.30
CA SER A 74 9.74 -10.89 -15.56
C SER A 74 8.58 -10.33 -14.74
N GLY A 75 7.58 -11.13 -14.48
CA GLY A 75 6.25 -10.79 -14.01
C GLY A 75 6.17 -10.18 -12.63
N GLY A 76 6.86 -9.19 -12.51
CA GLY A 76 6.99 -8.24 -11.47
C GLY A 76 6.08 -8.32 -10.27
N GLY A 77 6.69 -8.59 -9.12
CA GLY A 77 6.07 -8.24 -7.84
C GLY A 77 6.20 -6.74 -7.53
N ARG A 78 6.56 -5.90 -8.51
CA ARG A 78 6.79 -4.47 -8.26
C ARG A 78 5.49 -3.71 -8.06
N ALA A 79 5.45 -2.96 -6.94
CA ALA A 79 4.52 -1.87 -6.72
C ALA A 79 5.31 -0.57 -6.62
N GLU A 80 4.76 0.48 -7.16
CA GLU A 80 5.32 1.84 -7.14
C GLU A 80 4.50 2.70 -6.20
N MET A 81 5.17 3.49 -5.38
CA MET A 81 4.56 4.47 -4.50
C MET A 81 5.02 5.86 -4.89
N VAL A 82 4.10 6.82 -4.91
CA VAL A 82 4.39 8.24 -5.14
C VAL A 82 3.67 9.12 -4.13
N ALA A 83 4.32 10.20 -3.73
CA ALA A 83 3.77 11.29 -2.93
C ALA A 83 4.75 12.46 -2.93
N VAL A 84 4.45 13.56 -2.23
CA VAL A 84 5.48 14.49 -1.80
C VAL A 84 6.22 13.86 -0.62
N GLY A 85 7.51 13.62 -0.76
CA GLY A 85 8.31 12.88 0.22
C GLY A 85 9.52 13.65 0.69
N THR A 86 10.15 13.17 1.76
CA THR A 86 11.26 13.83 2.46
C THR A 86 12.61 13.77 1.74
N GLN A 87 12.70 13.13 0.59
CA GLN A 87 13.96 12.96 -0.15
C GLN A 87 14.53 14.25 -0.74
N GLY A 88 13.65 15.22 -1.01
CA GLY A 88 14.07 16.48 -1.62
C GLY A 88 14.84 17.37 -0.64
N TYR A 89 15.97 17.93 -1.08
CA TYR A 89 16.69 18.94 -0.33
C TYR A 89 17.02 20.14 -1.24
N PRO A 90 16.82 21.34 -0.78
CA PRO A 90 16.36 21.78 0.56
C PRO A 90 14.84 21.70 0.76
N THR A 91 14.09 21.41 -0.29
CA THR A 91 12.63 21.41 -0.24
C THR A 91 12.10 20.05 -0.67
N PRO A 92 11.22 19.40 0.11
CA PRO A 92 10.50 18.22 -0.32
C PRO A 92 9.72 18.46 -1.62
N TRP A 93 9.67 17.45 -2.46
CA TRP A 93 8.92 17.48 -3.72
C TRP A 93 8.29 16.14 -4.03
N PHE A 94 7.59 16.06 -5.16
CA PHE A 94 7.10 14.80 -5.71
C PHE A 94 8.24 13.79 -5.82
N THR A 95 8.06 12.65 -5.20
CA THR A 95 9.03 11.56 -5.16
C THR A 95 8.36 10.23 -5.40
N ARG A 96 9.18 9.24 -5.69
CA ARG A 96 8.73 7.88 -5.94
C ARG A 96 9.59 6.85 -5.24
N SER A 97 8.97 5.71 -4.99
CA SER A 97 9.67 4.53 -4.53
C SER A 97 9.00 3.27 -5.04
N ASN A 98 9.75 2.20 -5.05
CA ASN A 98 9.19 0.92 -5.43
C ASN A 98 9.62 -0.18 -4.48
N MET A 99 8.78 -1.21 -4.36
CA MET A 99 9.08 -2.43 -3.64
C MET A 99 8.87 -3.66 -4.51
N GLY A 100 9.59 -4.71 -4.18
CA GLY A 100 9.31 -6.07 -4.67
C GLY A 100 8.36 -6.81 -3.72
N GLY A 101 8.38 -8.14 -3.80
CA GLY A 101 7.57 -8.99 -2.95
C GLY A 101 6.16 -9.21 -3.48
N ARG A 102 5.27 -9.63 -2.57
CA ARG A 102 3.92 -10.07 -2.95
C ARG A 102 2.86 -8.99 -2.84
N PHE A 103 3.15 -7.82 -2.24
CA PHE A 103 2.10 -6.82 -1.98
C PHE A 103 1.43 -6.34 -3.28
N GLY A 104 2.22 -5.98 -4.31
CA GLY A 104 1.68 -5.60 -5.61
C GLY A 104 0.82 -6.68 -6.27
N PRO A 105 1.31 -7.92 -6.41
CA PRO A 105 0.51 -9.06 -6.83
C PRO A 105 -0.77 -9.27 -6.02
N MET A 106 -0.70 -9.22 -4.70
CA MET A 106 -1.86 -9.43 -3.83
C MET A 106 -2.90 -8.31 -3.95
N MET A 107 -2.45 -7.05 -4.09
CA MET A 107 -3.33 -5.92 -4.40
C MET A 107 -4.11 -6.19 -5.69
N LYS A 108 -3.44 -6.71 -6.70
CA LYS A 108 -4.07 -7.06 -7.98
C LYS A 108 -5.03 -8.25 -7.86
N HIS A 109 -4.66 -9.27 -7.11
CA HIS A 109 -5.56 -10.39 -6.83
C HIS A 109 -6.79 -9.97 -6.02
N ALA A 110 -6.67 -8.96 -5.16
CA ALA A 110 -7.81 -8.34 -4.49
C ALA A 110 -8.71 -7.51 -5.42
N GLY A 111 -8.31 -7.32 -6.69
CA GLY A 111 -9.13 -6.66 -7.71
C GLY A 111 -8.78 -5.20 -7.96
N TYR A 112 -7.60 -4.76 -7.56
CA TYR A 112 -7.19 -3.35 -7.69
C TYR A 112 -5.86 -3.18 -8.41
N ASP A 113 -5.77 -2.15 -9.27
CA ASP A 113 -4.55 -1.77 -9.98
C ASP A 113 -3.78 -0.67 -9.23
N ALA A 114 -4.48 0.11 -8.41
CA ALA A 114 -3.88 1.13 -7.56
C ALA A 114 -4.72 1.40 -6.31
N PHE A 115 -4.05 1.91 -5.27
CA PHE A 115 -4.64 2.53 -4.08
C PHE A 115 -4.24 4.01 -4.05
N VAL A 116 -5.20 4.89 -3.77
CA VAL A 116 -4.98 6.32 -3.55
C VAL A 116 -5.40 6.63 -2.12
N LEU A 117 -4.49 7.16 -1.32
CA LEU A 117 -4.71 7.52 0.08
C LEU A 117 -4.83 9.04 0.17
N LEU A 118 -5.96 9.51 0.68
CA LEU A 118 -6.33 10.91 0.81
C LEU A 118 -6.57 11.27 2.28
N GLY A 119 -6.10 12.44 2.66
CA GLY A 119 -6.30 12.97 4.00
C GLY A 119 -5.42 12.28 5.04
N GLN A 120 -5.75 12.48 6.30
CA GLN A 120 -5.07 11.91 7.47
C GLN A 120 -6.09 11.35 8.43
N ALA A 121 -5.89 10.14 8.92
CA ALA A 121 -6.78 9.51 9.89
C ALA A 121 -6.77 10.28 11.22
N LYS A 122 -7.92 10.34 11.87
CA LYS A 122 -8.10 11.02 13.19
C LYS A 122 -7.76 10.14 14.37
N ARG A 123 -7.68 8.86 14.14
CA ARG A 123 -7.31 7.83 15.11
C ARG A 123 -6.30 6.86 14.48
N LYS A 124 -5.66 6.05 15.26
CA LYS A 124 -4.76 5.00 14.76
C LYS A 124 -5.60 3.93 14.07
N VAL A 125 -5.36 3.72 12.78
CA VAL A 125 -6.10 2.74 11.96
C VAL A 125 -5.17 1.86 11.16
N TRP A 126 -5.61 0.65 10.92
CA TRP A 126 -5.07 -0.17 9.84
C TRP A 126 -6.22 -0.57 8.89
N ILE A 127 -5.90 -0.77 7.63
CA ILE A 127 -6.89 -0.99 6.58
C ILE A 127 -6.75 -2.41 6.05
N SER A 128 -7.82 -3.18 6.12
CA SER A 128 -7.89 -4.48 5.47
C SER A 128 -8.64 -4.38 4.15
N VAL A 129 -8.06 -5.01 3.11
CA VAL A 129 -8.66 -5.11 1.79
C VAL A 129 -8.74 -6.58 1.41
N VAL A 130 -9.95 -7.11 1.41
CA VAL A 130 -10.22 -8.52 1.07
C VAL A 130 -11.23 -8.54 -0.08
N ASN A 131 -10.74 -8.64 -1.30
CA ASN A 131 -11.55 -8.49 -2.51
C ASN A 131 -12.32 -7.15 -2.48
N ASP A 132 -13.64 -7.17 -2.57
CA ASP A 132 -14.46 -5.96 -2.57
C ASP A 132 -14.75 -5.38 -1.16
N ARG A 133 -14.27 -6.05 -0.11
CA ARG A 133 -14.46 -5.61 1.27
C ARG A 133 -13.25 -4.81 1.76
N VAL A 134 -13.49 -3.57 2.10
CA VAL A 134 -12.50 -2.66 2.71
C VAL A 134 -12.99 -2.25 4.09
N THR A 135 -12.15 -2.41 5.12
CA THR A 135 -12.49 -2.02 6.49
C THR A 135 -11.37 -1.23 7.13
N PHE A 136 -11.75 -0.23 7.93
CA PHE A 136 -10.86 0.57 8.76
C PHE A 136 -10.94 0.03 10.19
N ASN A 137 -9.84 -0.53 10.65
CA ASN A 137 -9.78 -1.22 11.94
C ASN A 137 -8.94 -0.41 12.92
N ASP A 138 -9.15 -0.64 14.21
CA ASP A 138 -8.37 -0.02 15.27
C ASP A 138 -6.93 -0.56 15.28
N ALA A 139 -5.94 0.33 15.36
CA ALA A 139 -4.52 0.01 15.37
C ALA A 139 -3.83 0.36 16.71
N GLU A 140 -4.59 0.68 17.75
CA GLU A 140 -3.99 1.11 19.05
C GLU A 140 -3.01 0.07 19.61
N SER A 141 -3.36 -1.22 19.51
CA SER A 141 -2.52 -2.31 19.99
C SER A 141 -1.28 -2.60 19.12
N LEU A 142 -1.24 -2.04 17.91
CA LEU A 142 -0.13 -2.21 16.97
C LEU A 142 0.88 -1.06 17.04
N TRP A 143 0.47 0.05 17.67
CA TRP A 143 1.29 1.25 17.73
C TRP A 143 2.51 1.05 18.61
N GLY A 144 3.68 1.42 18.10
CA GLY A 144 4.97 1.22 18.77
C GLY A 144 5.62 -0.13 18.49
N LEU A 145 4.94 -1.07 17.85
CA LEU A 145 5.53 -2.33 17.40
C LEU A 145 6.49 -2.07 16.23
N ASP A 146 7.51 -2.90 16.09
CA ASP A 146 8.33 -2.86 14.89
C ASP A 146 7.60 -3.46 13.67
N THR A 147 8.23 -3.36 12.50
CA THR A 147 7.62 -3.80 11.24
C THR A 147 7.41 -5.32 11.17
N GLN A 148 8.20 -6.10 11.88
CA GLN A 148 8.06 -7.54 11.93
C GLN A 148 6.96 -7.93 12.92
N GLU A 149 7.00 -7.39 14.12
CA GLU A 149 6.00 -7.61 15.16
C GLU A 149 4.60 -7.24 14.68
N THR A 150 4.46 -6.11 13.97
CA THR A 150 3.17 -5.70 13.38
C THR A 150 2.66 -6.72 12.36
N GLN A 151 3.51 -7.22 11.48
CA GLN A 151 3.12 -8.23 10.50
C GLN A 151 2.75 -9.56 11.18
N GLU A 152 3.51 -9.98 12.18
CA GLU A 152 3.24 -11.19 12.96
C GLU A 152 1.92 -11.11 13.73
N ALA A 153 1.57 -9.94 14.25
CA ALA A 153 0.29 -9.71 14.92
C ALA A 153 -0.90 -9.73 13.96
N LEU A 154 -0.77 -9.10 12.78
CA LEU A 154 -1.87 -8.96 11.82
C LEU A 154 -2.12 -10.23 10.99
N MET A 155 -1.10 -11.02 10.68
CA MET A 155 -1.27 -12.20 9.82
C MET A 155 -2.28 -13.21 10.38
N PRO A 156 -2.19 -13.64 11.65
CA PRO A 156 -3.17 -14.56 12.24
C PRO A 156 -4.58 -13.97 12.27
N GLN A 157 -4.70 -12.70 12.62
CA GLN A 157 -5.98 -12.00 12.66
C GLN A 157 -6.65 -11.98 11.29
N MET A 158 -5.93 -11.62 10.24
CA MET A 158 -6.44 -11.59 8.88
C MET A 158 -6.90 -12.97 8.40
N VAL A 159 -6.16 -14.01 8.73
CA VAL A 159 -6.54 -15.39 8.36
C VAL A 159 -7.78 -15.83 9.12
N HIS A 160 -7.85 -15.58 10.41
CA HIS A 160 -9.01 -15.90 11.24
C HIS A 160 -10.27 -15.17 10.77
N ASP A 161 -10.17 -13.86 10.55
CA ASP A 161 -11.32 -12.99 10.30
C ASP A 161 -11.89 -13.14 8.88
N TYR A 162 -11.04 -13.50 7.91
CA TYR A 162 -11.43 -13.44 6.50
C TYR A 162 -11.33 -14.76 5.75
N HIS A 163 -10.62 -15.75 6.26
CA HIS A 163 -10.41 -17.01 5.57
C HIS A 163 -10.93 -18.23 6.33
N ALA A 164 -11.45 -18.08 7.54
CA ALA A 164 -11.83 -19.18 8.42
C ALA A 164 -10.74 -20.29 8.48
N GLY A 165 -9.48 -19.88 8.28
CA GLY A 165 -8.33 -20.77 8.19
C GLY A 165 -7.54 -20.82 9.48
N ASP A 166 -6.75 -21.87 9.62
CA ASP A 166 -5.78 -21.99 10.68
C ASP A 166 -4.45 -21.40 10.21
N TRP A 167 -4.00 -20.32 10.86
CA TRP A 167 -2.74 -19.68 10.56
C TRP A 167 -1.54 -20.63 10.66
N ASN A 168 -1.54 -21.54 11.62
CA ASN A 168 -0.44 -22.50 11.79
C ASN A 168 -0.32 -23.41 10.56
N THR A 169 -1.44 -23.85 10.01
CA THR A 169 -1.47 -24.62 8.77
C THR A 169 -0.98 -23.82 7.58
N ILE A 170 -1.40 -22.56 7.46
CA ILE A 170 -0.96 -21.67 6.39
C ILE A 170 0.52 -21.31 6.56
N ALA A 171 0.96 -20.99 7.76
CA ALA A 171 2.36 -20.66 8.05
C ALA A 171 3.30 -21.84 7.81
N SER A 172 2.91 -23.05 8.20
CA SER A 172 3.73 -24.25 7.99
C SER A 172 3.92 -24.58 6.50
N GLY A 173 2.93 -24.27 5.69
CA GLY A 173 2.93 -24.51 4.25
C GLY A 173 3.35 -23.30 3.39
N TRP A 174 3.85 -22.23 3.99
CA TRP A 174 4.14 -21.01 3.25
C TRP A 174 5.23 -21.16 2.18
N ARG A 175 6.08 -22.16 2.31
CA ARG A 175 7.08 -22.53 1.28
C ARG A 175 6.47 -23.36 0.15
N ASP A 176 5.25 -23.82 0.34
CA ASP A 176 4.51 -24.60 -0.64
C ASP A 176 3.83 -23.63 -1.62
N ALA A 177 4.20 -23.65 -2.88
CA ALA A 177 3.75 -22.68 -3.88
C ALA A 177 2.23 -22.53 -3.96
N GLY A 178 1.47 -23.58 -3.67
CA GLY A 178 0.01 -23.57 -3.65
C GLY A 178 -0.62 -22.82 -2.48
N LYS A 179 0.13 -22.50 -1.42
CA LYS A 179 -0.38 -21.88 -0.19
C LYS A 179 0.05 -20.43 -0.01
N THR A 180 0.96 -19.92 -0.84
CA THR A 180 1.46 -18.54 -0.73
C THR A 180 0.38 -17.49 -0.99
N THR A 181 -0.63 -17.80 -1.78
CA THR A 181 -1.75 -16.89 -2.06
C THR A 181 -2.72 -16.76 -0.89
N GLN A 182 -2.72 -17.66 0.05
CA GLN A 182 -3.56 -17.60 1.25
C GLN A 182 -2.96 -16.76 2.36
N ARG A 183 -1.65 -16.48 2.26
CA ARG A 183 -0.97 -15.63 3.23
C ARG A 183 -1.26 -14.15 2.92
N PRO A 184 -1.76 -13.37 3.88
CA PRO A 184 -1.94 -11.93 3.71
C PRO A 184 -0.64 -11.24 3.31
N ALA A 185 -0.72 -10.22 2.45
CA ALA A 185 0.36 -9.28 2.21
C ALA A 185 0.10 -8.04 3.06
N ILE A 186 0.98 -7.77 3.99
CA ILE A 186 0.87 -6.66 4.92
C ILE A 186 1.92 -5.62 4.55
N LEU A 187 1.52 -4.37 4.48
CA LEU A 187 2.39 -3.23 4.29
C LEU A 187 2.34 -2.38 5.55
N THR A 188 3.46 -2.25 6.22
CA THR A 188 3.53 -1.57 7.51
C THR A 188 4.77 -0.70 7.62
N THR A 189 4.72 0.20 8.57
CA THR A 189 5.84 1.02 9.03
C THR A 189 6.14 0.70 10.49
N GLY A 190 7.22 1.23 11.03
CA GLY A 190 7.59 1.05 12.43
C GLY A 190 7.51 2.36 13.23
N PRO A 191 8.07 2.40 14.44
CA PRO A 191 7.96 3.54 15.36
C PRO A 191 8.55 4.85 14.85
N ASN A 192 9.45 4.81 13.84
CA ASN A 192 10.11 6.02 13.38
C ASN A 192 9.12 7.04 12.78
N PRO A 193 8.25 6.71 11.80
CA PRO A 193 7.26 7.66 11.32
C PRO A 193 6.16 7.97 12.34
N GLU A 194 5.83 7.04 13.23
CA GLU A 194 4.91 7.29 14.33
C GLU A 194 5.40 8.44 15.24
N ASN A 195 6.71 8.62 15.32
CA ASN A 195 7.38 9.69 16.08
C ASN A 195 7.92 10.81 15.17
N TYR A 196 7.32 11.00 13.99
CA TYR A 196 7.69 12.05 13.04
C TYR A 196 9.12 11.95 12.49
N GLY A 197 9.70 10.76 12.50
CA GLY A 197 11.02 10.53 11.92
C GLY A 197 10.96 10.58 10.38
N PRO A 198 11.68 11.50 9.72
CA PRO A 198 11.52 11.75 8.29
C PRO A 198 12.12 10.67 7.39
N LEU A 199 13.01 9.84 7.91
CA LEU A 199 13.67 8.76 7.16
C LEU A 199 13.00 7.42 7.49
N SER A 200 11.80 7.23 6.95
CA SER A 200 10.99 6.04 7.21
C SER A 200 10.90 5.16 5.99
N SER A 201 10.65 3.89 6.19
CA SER A 201 10.41 2.93 5.12
C SER A 201 9.17 2.10 5.43
N LEU A 202 8.52 1.62 4.39
CA LEU A 202 7.49 0.60 4.50
C LEU A 202 8.09 -0.78 4.26
N VAL A 203 7.59 -1.75 4.97
CA VAL A 203 8.04 -3.14 4.89
C VAL A 203 6.86 -4.06 4.63
N SER A 204 7.06 -5.01 3.75
CA SER A 204 6.10 -6.08 3.46
C SER A 204 6.79 -7.43 3.42
N ASP A 205 6.01 -8.50 3.54
CA ASP A 205 6.51 -9.89 3.48
C ASP A 205 7.75 -10.13 4.38
N MET A 206 7.71 -9.59 5.59
CA MET A 206 8.75 -9.63 6.65
C MET A 206 10.04 -8.87 6.32
N ALA A 207 10.44 -8.75 5.05
CA ALA A 207 11.75 -8.20 4.70
C ALA A 207 11.79 -7.39 3.38
N HIS A 208 10.71 -7.27 2.65
CA HIS A 208 10.68 -6.47 1.43
C HIS A 208 10.46 -5.00 1.77
N VAL A 209 11.53 -4.23 1.74
CA VAL A 209 11.53 -2.81 2.08
C VAL A 209 11.25 -1.99 0.82
N ILE A 210 10.36 -1.00 0.94
CA ILE A 210 10.25 0.07 -0.05
C ILE A 210 11.53 0.89 0.03
N GLY A 211 12.24 1.03 -1.07
CA GLY A 211 13.47 1.80 -1.15
C GLY A 211 13.27 3.25 -0.70
N GLN A 212 14.27 4.08 -0.84
CA GLN A 212 14.36 5.45 -0.29
C GLN A 212 13.09 6.30 -0.32
N GLY A 213 12.12 5.94 -1.12
CA GLY A 213 10.87 6.66 -1.19
C GLY A 213 9.76 6.05 -0.32
N GLY A 214 10.03 5.10 0.55
CA GLY A 214 9.16 4.81 1.69
C GLY A 214 8.86 6.07 2.49
N LEU A 215 9.73 7.06 2.32
CA LEU A 215 9.53 8.45 2.67
C LEU A 215 8.29 9.10 2.05
N ALA A 216 7.83 8.62 0.90
CA ALA A 216 6.60 9.11 0.27
C ALA A 216 5.33 8.85 1.11
N ALA A 217 5.35 7.83 1.95
CA ALA A 217 4.23 7.48 2.81
C ALA A 217 4.27 8.13 4.19
N TYR A 218 5.27 8.95 4.46
CA TYR A 218 5.54 9.51 5.77
C TYR A 218 4.34 10.24 6.39
N GLY A 219 3.61 11.00 5.60
CA GLY A 219 2.49 11.79 6.09
C GLY A 219 1.21 10.99 6.33
N GLN A 220 0.88 10.07 5.42
CA GLN A 220 -0.41 9.38 5.40
C GLN A 220 -0.41 8.05 6.15
N LEU A 221 0.70 7.32 6.15
CA LEU A 221 0.78 5.96 6.72
C LEU A 221 1.37 5.91 8.13
N ARG A 222 1.55 7.04 8.77
CA ARG A 222 1.93 7.12 10.19
C ARG A 222 0.73 7.09 11.15
N THR A 223 -0.45 7.14 10.59
CA THR A 223 -1.71 7.15 11.34
C THR A 223 -2.46 5.85 11.16
#